data_74f40568f9eacdcef229be6a2c75a6e7
#
_entry.id   74f40568f9eacdcef229be6a2c75a6e7
#
_cell.length_a   1.000
_cell.length_b   1.000
_cell.length_c   1.000
_cell.angle_alpha   90.00
_cell.angle_beta   90.00
_cell.angle_gamma   90.00
#
_symmetry.space_group_name_H-M   'P 1'
#
loop_
_entity.id
_entity.type
_entity.pdbx_description
1 polymer ?
#
loop_
_entity_poly.entity_id
_entity_poly.type
_entity_poly.pdbx_seq_one_letter_code
_entity_poly.pdbx_strand_id
1 'polypeptide(L)'
;MELTSAHLRYLLAIYEVSRTHLDISSRSIAEKLGVTKPSVVRIMNLLMERGMIVKEHYGKIYLTDRGIFVAREVQAQLDRILQNFPPVKLELTDEERFNAALAMTSALPERAFTGAYERLLAEEAEPPGGPPKAAG
;
A
#
# COMPACT_ATOMS: atom_id res chain seq x y z
N MET A 1 -8.39 6.41 -8.34
CA MET A 1 -7.49 5.25 -8.45
C MET A 1 -7.94 4.21 -7.45
N GLU A 2 -8.64 3.22 -7.92
CA GLU A 2 -9.08 2.17 -7.04
C GLU A 2 -8.03 1.05 -6.97
N LEU A 3 -7.65 0.68 -5.77
CA LEU A 3 -6.82 -0.49 -5.52
C LEU A 3 -7.72 -1.59 -4.98
N THR A 4 -7.74 -2.72 -5.67
CA THR A 4 -8.49 -3.90 -5.22
C THR A 4 -7.78 -4.52 -4.01
N SER A 5 -8.46 -5.43 -3.30
CA SER A 5 -7.84 -6.16 -2.21
C SER A 5 -6.59 -6.93 -2.66
N ALA A 6 -6.60 -7.46 -3.88
CA ALA A 6 -5.41 -8.11 -4.45
C ALA A 6 -4.25 -7.13 -4.62
N HIS A 7 -4.51 -5.92 -5.14
CA HIS A 7 -3.49 -4.88 -5.28
C HIS A 7 -2.91 -4.49 -3.91
N LEU A 8 -3.76 -4.33 -2.91
CA LEU A 8 -3.32 -4.01 -1.55
C LEU A 8 -2.45 -5.12 -0.96
N ARG A 9 -2.81 -6.37 -1.19
CA ARG A 9 -2.02 -7.52 -0.74
C ARG A 9 -0.61 -7.49 -1.33
N TYR A 10 -0.49 -7.22 -2.62
CA TYR A 10 0.82 -7.10 -3.27
C TYR A 10 1.62 -5.91 -2.75
N LEU A 11 0.97 -4.77 -2.57
CA LEU A 11 1.64 -3.57 -2.04
C LEU A 11 2.18 -3.82 -0.63
N LEU A 12 1.40 -4.44 0.24
CA LEU A 12 1.84 -4.79 1.60
C LEU A 12 2.99 -5.81 1.58
N ALA A 13 2.94 -6.79 0.68
CA ALA A 13 4.02 -7.77 0.52
C ALA A 13 5.32 -7.10 0.05
N ILE A 14 5.24 -6.21 -0.91
CA ILE A 14 6.38 -5.43 -1.40
C ILE A 14 6.95 -4.57 -0.27
N TYR A 15 6.10 -3.90 0.48
CA TYR A 15 6.52 -3.06 1.60
C TYR A 15 7.21 -3.89 2.68
N GLU A 16 6.68 -5.06 3.00
CA GLU A 16 7.29 -5.96 3.98
C GLU A 16 8.67 -6.42 3.54
N VAL A 17 8.82 -6.84 2.28
CA VAL A 17 10.13 -7.24 1.74
C VAL A 17 11.09 -6.05 1.70
N SER A 18 10.60 -4.84 1.41
CA SER A 18 11.44 -3.63 1.37
C SER A 18 12.07 -3.29 2.71
N ARG A 19 11.48 -3.76 3.80
CA ARG A 19 11.99 -3.57 5.17
C ARG A 19 13.04 -4.60 5.57
N THR A 20 13.32 -5.55 4.71
CA THR A 20 14.38 -6.54 4.89
C THR A 20 15.59 -6.14 4.05
N HIS A 21 16.69 -6.88 4.17
CA HIS A 21 17.86 -6.68 3.33
C HIS A 21 17.77 -7.45 2.01
N LEU A 22 16.62 -8.07 1.73
CA LEU A 22 16.40 -8.84 0.50
C LEU A 22 15.95 -7.92 -0.62
N ASP A 23 16.41 -8.23 -1.84
CA ASP A 23 15.96 -7.52 -3.03
C ASP A 23 14.51 -7.85 -3.35
N ILE A 24 13.76 -6.84 -3.77
CA ILE A 24 12.39 -7.02 -4.25
C ILE A 24 12.48 -7.39 -5.74
N SER A 25 11.87 -8.51 -6.09
CA SER A 25 11.76 -8.96 -7.48
C SER A 25 10.39 -9.60 -7.69
N SER A 26 9.99 -9.77 -8.95
CA SER A 26 8.75 -10.49 -9.26
C SER A 26 8.79 -11.91 -8.71
N ARG A 27 9.97 -12.55 -8.75
CA ARG A 27 10.16 -13.89 -8.20
C ARG A 27 9.98 -13.93 -6.68
N SER A 28 10.60 -13.00 -5.95
CA SER A 28 10.53 -12.99 -4.48
C SER A 28 9.09 -12.73 -4.00
N ILE A 29 8.36 -11.87 -4.69
CA ILE A 29 6.95 -11.60 -4.36
C ILE A 29 6.07 -12.80 -4.74
N ALA A 30 6.30 -13.43 -5.88
CA ALA A 30 5.58 -14.64 -6.29
C ALA A 30 5.73 -15.75 -5.25
N GLU A 31 6.94 -15.98 -4.75
CA GLU A 31 7.22 -16.97 -3.72
C GLU A 31 6.54 -16.62 -2.40
N LYS A 32 6.62 -15.35 -1.98
CA LYS A 32 6.02 -14.87 -0.74
C LYS A 32 4.50 -15.02 -0.73
N LEU A 33 3.84 -14.72 -1.84
CA LEU A 33 2.38 -14.76 -1.94
C LEU A 33 1.82 -16.09 -2.44
N GLY A 34 2.69 -17.01 -2.89
CA GLY A 34 2.23 -18.28 -3.43
C GLY A 34 1.46 -18.14 -4.74
N VAL A 35 1.85 -17.18 -5.58
CA VAL A 35 1.19 -16.88 -6.85
C VAL A 35 2.16 -17.06 -8.01
N THR A 36 1.65 -16.99 -9.25
CA THR A 36 2.47 -17.12 -10.45
C THR A 36 3.21 -15.82 -10.74
N LYS A 37 4.40 -15.94 -11.36
CA LYS A 37 5.17 -14.78 -11.77
C LYS A 37 4.42 -13.85 -12.74
N PRO A 38 3.69 -14.34 -13.76
CA PRO A 38 2.88 -13.49 -14.62
C PRO A 38 1.83 -12.67 -13.88
N SER A 39 1.20 -13.22 -12.86
CA SER A 39 0.25 -12.49 -12.02
C SER A 39 0.93 -11.34 -11.28
N VAL A 40 2.13 -11.58 -10.74
CA VAL A 40 2.93 -10.55 -10.08
C VAL A 40 3.29 -9.45 -11.06
N VAL A 41 3.79 -9.79 -12.24
CA VAL A 41 4.21 -8.80 -13.25
C VAL A 41 3.06 -7.88 -13.63
N ARG A 42 1.86 -8.43 -13.80
CA ARG A 42 0.66 -7.64 -14.15
C ARG A 42 0.35 -6.60 -13.06
N ILE A 43 0.39 -6.99 -11.80
CA ILE A 43 0.11 -6.08 -10.70
C ILE A 43 1.26 -5.09 -10.47
N MET A 44 2.50 -5.52 -10.67
CA MET A 44 3.65 -4.63 -10.63
C MET A 44 3.54 -3.51 -11.67
N ASN A 45 3.11 -3.84 -12.89
CA ASN A 45 2.89 -2.85 -13.93
C ASN A 45 1.82 -1.84 -13.51
N LEU A 46 0.73 -2.30 -12.89
CA LEU A 46 -0.30 -1.41 -12.36
C LEU A 46 0.27 -0.47 -11.29
N LEU A 47 1.03 -1.00 -10.36
CA LEU A 47 1.63 -0.20 -9.28
C LEU A 47 2.66 0.81 -9.82
N MET A 48 3.38 0.46 -10.89
CA MET A 48 4.27 1.40 -11.59
C MET A 48 3.48 2.55 -12.23
N GLU A 49 2.37 2.25 -12.89
CA GLU A 49 1.48 3.27 -13.48
C GLU A 49 0.93 4.21 -12.42
N ARG A 50 0.72 3.72 -11.21
CA ARG A 50 0.21 4.50 -10.08
C ARG A 50 1.32 5.25 -9.33
N GLY A 51 2.57 5.14 -9.79
CA GLY A 51 3.69 5.83 -9.17
C GLY A 51 4.11 5.29 -7.82
N MET A 52 3.76 4.05 -7.50
CA MET A 52 4.05 3.45 -6.19
C MET A 52 5.34 2.65 -6.18
N ILE A 53 5.76 2.13 -7.32
CA ILE A 53 7.03 1.42 -7.47
C ILE A 53 7.74 1.88 -8.73
N VAL A 54 9.04 1.66 -8.75
CA VAL A 54 9.89 1.81 -9.94
C VAL A 54 10.69 0.53 -10.12
N LYS A 55 11.00 0.21 -11.36
CA LYS A 55 11.78 -0.97 -11.73
C LYS A 55 13.01 -0.55 -12.49
N GLU A 56 14.17 -1.01 -12.03
CA GLU A 56 15.44 -0.77 -12.73
C GLU A 56 15.67 -1.79 -13.84
N HIS A 57 16.67 -1.52 -14.69
CA HIS A 57 17.04 -2.38 -15.83
C HIS A 57 17.33 -3.82 -15.46
N TYR A 58 17.82 -4.07 -14.25
CA TYR A 58 18.17 -5.41 -13.76
C TYR A 58 17.01 -6.12 -13.06
N GLY A 59 15.81 -5.57 -13.16
CA GLY A 59 14.64 -6.17 -12.54
C GLY A 59 14.47 -5.87 -11.06
N LYS A 60 15.36 -5.09 -10.46
CA LYS A 60 15.19 -4.63 -9.07
C LYS A 60 14.03 -3.65 -8.98
N ILE A 61 13.22 -3.82 -7.96
CA ILE A 61 12.01 -3.05 -7.71
C ILE A 61 12.20 -2.25 -6.44
N TYR A 62 11.79 -0.99 -6.48
CA TYR A 62 11.84 -0.09 -5.33
C TYR A 62 10.49 0.57 -5.13
N LEU A 63 10.10 0.75 -3.87
CA LEU A 63 8.96 1.59 -3.54
C LEU A 63 9.37 3.05 -3.70
N THR A 64 8.49 3.83 -4.30
CA THR A 64 8.62 5.30 -4.28
C THR A 64 8.20 5.83 -2.91
N ASP A 65 8.46 7.10 -2.64
CA ASP A 65 7.97 7.74 -1.41
C ASP A 65 6.46 7.65 -1.30
N ARG A 66 5.76 7.84 -2.44
CA ARG A 66 4.31 7.64 -2.50
C ARG A 66 3.92 6.21 -2.15
N GLY A 67 4.63 5.22 -2.70
CA GLY A 67 4.38 3.81 -2.43
C GLY A 67 4.57 3.44 -0.97
N ILE A 68 5.63 3.93 -0.35
CA ILE A 68 5.89 3.73 1.08
C ILE A 68 4.78 4.35 1.92
N PHE A 69 4.40 5.58 1.60
CA PHE A 69 3.37 6.29 2.34
C PHE A 69 2.01 5.58 2.25
N VAL A 70 1.59 5.22 1.03
CA VAL A 70 0.33 4.50 0.81
C VAL A 70 0.34 3.15 1.51
N ALA A 71 1.43 2.39 1.42
CA ALA A 71 1.55 1.10 2.10
C ALA A 71 1.39 1.25 3.62
N ARG A 72 2.00 2.27 4.22
CA ARG A 72 1.86 2.55 5.65
C ARG A 72 0.42 2.90 6.02
N GLU A 73 -0.24 3.72 5.21
CA GLU A 73 -1.64 4.09 5.46
C GLU A 73 -2.57 2.88 5.30
N VAL A 74 -2.34 2.04 4.30
CA VAL A 74 -3.08 0.79 4.13
C VAL A 74 -2.90 -0.12 5.34
N GLN A 75 -1.67 -0.29 5.81
CA GLN A 75 -1.39 -1.11 6.98
C GLN A 75 -2.07 -0.55 8.23
N ALA A 76 -2.04 0.76 8.42
CA ALA A 76 -2.69 1.41 9.57
C ALA A 76 -4.19 1.21 9.55
N GLN A 77 -4.84 1.34 8.39
CA GLN A 77 -6.28 1.11 8.27
C GLN A 77 -6.63 -0.36 8.48
N LEU A 78 -5.84 -1.26 7.91
CA LEU A 78 -6.01 -2.70 8.09
C LEU A 78 -5.92 -3.08 9.58
N ASP A 79 -4.92 -2.57 10.28
CA ASP A 79 -4.73 -2.84 11.70
C ASP A 79 -5.90 -2.34 12.55
N ARG A 80 -6.42 -1.14 12.23
CA ARG A 80 -7.61 -0.60 12.92
C ARG A 80 -8.82 -1.47 12.71
N ILE A 81 -9.05 -1.94 11.48
CA ILE A 81 -10.17 -2.82 11.16
C ILE A 81 -10.01 -4.16 11.91
N LEU A 82 -8.82 -4.73 11.93
CA LEU A 82 -8.56 -5.99 12.65
C LEU A 82 -8.76 -5.84 14.16
N GLN A 83 -8.34 -4.72 14.75
CA GLN A 83 -8.52 -4.45 16.17
C GLN A 83 -9.98 -4.21 16.55
N ASN A 84 -10.78 -3.71 15.62
CA ASN A 84 -12.19 -3.37 15.83
C ASN A 84 -13.09 -4.24 14.93
N PHE A 85 -12.68 -5.46 14.66
CA PHE A 85 -13.40 -6.34 13.76
C PHE A 85 -14.83 -6.58 14.28
N PRO A 86 -15.86 -6.39 13.42
CA PRO A 86 -17.24 -6.51 13.88
C PRO A 86 -17.55 -7.95 14.32
N PRO A 87 -18.39 -8.12 15.34
CA PRO A 87 -18.82 -9.47 15.74
C PRO A 87 -19.64 -10.10 14.62
N VAL A 88 -19.22 -11.29 14.18
CA VAL A 88 -19.96 -12.10 13.22
C VAL A 88 -20.34 -13.40 13.90
N LYS A 89 -21.50 -13.93 13.58
CA LYS A 89 -21.96 -15.19 14.16
C LYS A 89 -21.30 -16.40 13.48
N LEU A 90 -20.00 -16.35 13.37
CA LEU A 90 -19.20 -17.36 12.70
C LEU A 90 -17.77 -17.25 13.24
N GLU A 91 -17.16 -18.36 13.58
CA GLU A 91 -15.74 -18.37 13.89
C GLU A 91 -14.95 -18.28 12.60
N LEU A 92 -14.14 -17.22 12.49
CA LEU A 92 -13.27 -16.99 11.35
C LEU A 92 -11.85 -17.43 11.71
N THR A 93 -11.17 -18.06 10.76
CA THR A 93 -9.72 -18.26 10.86
C THR A 93 -9.00 -16.91 10.78
N ASP A 94 -7.75 -16.86 11.18
CA ASP A 94 -6.95 -15.63 11.06
C ASP A 94 -6.85 -15.18 9.61
N GLU A 95 -6.71 -16.13 8.68
CA GLU A 95 -6.67 -15.83 7.24
C GLU A 95 -7.99 -15.26 6.73
N GLU A 96 -9.10 -15.86 7.11
CA GLU A 96 -10.44 -15.38 6.73
C GLU A 96 -10.67 -13.97 7.27
N ARG A 97 -10.30 -13.73 8.51
CA ARG A 97 -10.40 -12.40 9.14
C ARG A 97 -9.54 -11.38 8.43
N PHE A 98 -8.30 -11.75 8.11
CA PHE A 98 -7.39 -10.89 7.34
C PHE A 98 -7.98 -10.55 5.96
N ASN A 99 -8.49 -11.53 5.25
CA ASN A 99 -9.08 -11.33 3.92
C ASN A 99 -10.29 -10.40 3.99
N ALA A 100 -11.16 -10.58 4.99
CA ALA A 100 -12.32 -9.71 5.19
C ALA A 100 -11.88 -8.28 5.52
N ALA A 101 -10.92 -8.11 6.41
CA ALA A 101 -10.39 -6.80 6.77
C ALA A 101 -9.72 -6.12 5.58
N LEU A 102 -9.02 -6.86 4.75
CA LEU A 102 -8.38 -6.33 3.54
C LEU A 102 -9.43 -5.88 2.51
N ALA A 103 -10.51 -6.64 2.35
CA ALA A 103 -11.62 -6.24 1.50
C ALA A 103 -12.30 -4.96 2.00
N MET A 104 -12.51 -4.85 3.31
CA MET A 104 -13.04 -3.62 3.92
C MET A 104 -12.09 -2.45 3.69
N THR A 105 -10.79 -2.65 3.84
CA THR A 105 -9.78 -1.62 3.59
C THR A 105 -9.84 -1.16 2.13
N SER A 106 -9.95 -2.10 1.19
CA SER A 106 -10.01 -1.76 -0.24
C SER A 106 -11.27 -0.98 -0.61
N ALA A 107 -12.33 -1.10 0.18
CA ALA A 107 -13.58 -0.39 -0.04
C ALA A 107 -13.57 1.05 0.51
N LEU A 108 -12.56 1.41 1.29
CA LEU A 108 -12.43 2.78 1.78
C LEU A 108 -12.12 3.74 0.63
N PRO A 109 -12.55 5.02 0.74
CA PRO A 109 -12.25 5.99 -0.29
C PRO A 109 -10.75 6.25 -0.40
N GLU A 110 -10.29 6.59 -1.59
CA GLU A 110 -8.88 6.83 -1.88
C GLU A 110 -8.23 7.81 -0.91
N ARG A 111 -8.95 8.84 -0.50
CA ARG A 111 -8.44 9.83 0.45
C ARG A 111 -8.03 9.25 1.81
N ALA A 112 -8.49 8.02 2.13
CA ALA A 112 -8.06 7.33 3.34
C ALA A 112 -6.58 6.91 3.27
N PHE A 113 -6.02 6.81 2.07
CA PHE A 113 -4.65 6.34 1.85
C PHE A 113 -3.72 7.42 1.31
N THR A 114 -4.23 8.32 0.50
CA THR A 114 -3.44 9.29 -0.25
C THR A 114 -3.64 10.73 0.21
N GLY A 115 -4.74 11.04 0.86
CA GLY A 115 -5.09 12.41 1.24
C GLY A 115 -4.02 13.11 2.05
N ALA A 116 -3.42 12.43 3.03
CA ALA A 116 -2.37 13.02 3.85
C ALA A 116 -1.09 13.26 3.04
N TYR A 117 -0.75 12.35 2.12
CA TYR A 117 0.40 12.49 1.24
C TYR A 117 0.24 13.68 0.29
N GLU A 118 -0.93 13.82 -0.32
CA GLU A 118 -1.23 14.95 -1.21
C GLU A 118 -1.15 16.30 -0.46
N ARG A 119 -1.64 16.33 0.77
CA ARG A 119 -1.51 17.54 1.63
C ARG A 119 -0.06 17.86 1.96
N LEU A 120 0.73 16.83 2.28
CA LEU A 120 2.14 16.99 2.58
C LEU A 120 2.91 17.57 1.38
N LEU A 121 2.65 17.05 0.18
CA LEU A 121 3.24 17.56 -1.05
C LEU A 121 2.83 19.01 -1.31
N ALA A 122 1.59 19.38 -1.04
CA ALA A 122 1.10 20.73 -1.20
C ALA A 122 1.81 21.69 -0.22
N GLU A 123 2.06 21.27 1.01
CA GLU A 123 2.78 22.03 2.01
C GLU A 123 4.26 22.23 1.61
N GLU A 124 4.90 21.19 1.11
CA GLU A 124 6.29 21.25 0.64
C GLU A 124 6.45 22.11 -0.62
N ALA A 125 5.41 22.23 -1.43
CA ALA A 125 5.41 23.05 -2.63
C ALA A 125 5.28 24.55 -2.32
N GLU A 126 4.90 24.95 -1.08
CA GLU A 126 4.83 26.34 -0.68
C GLU A 126 6.26 26.90 -0.52
N PRO A 127 6.57 28.08 -1.10
CA PRO A 127 7.91 28.63 -0.98
C PRO A 127 8.27 28.90 0.48
N PRO A 128 9.51 28.53 0.90
CA PRO A 128 9.99 28.84 2.24
C PRO A 128 9.99 30.36 2.47
N GLY A 129 9.45 30.83 3.59
CA GLY A 129 9.41 32.24 3.92
C GLY A 129 8.15 32.98 3.45
N GLY A 130 7.14 32.25 2.99
CA GLY A 130 5.81 32.82 2.80
C GLY A 130 5.26 33.38 4.13
N PRO A 131 4.32 34.33 4.10
CA PRO A 131 3.77 34.88 5.32
C PRO A 131 3.20 33.75 6.18
N PRO A 132 3.40 33.81 7.51
CA PRO A 132 2.84 32.79 8.38
C PRO A 132 1.34 32.70 8.10
N LYS A 133 0.87 31.49 7.86
CA LYS A 133 -0.55 31.26 7.71
C LYS A 133 -1.22 31.83 8.93
N ALA A 134 -2.19 32.72 8.73
CA ALA A 134 -2.92 33.29 9.83
C ALA A 134 -3.35 32.17 10.76
N ALA A 135 -2.92 32.25 12.02
CA ALA A 135 -3.32 31.30 13.03
C ALA A 135 -4.82 31.42 13.21
N GLY A 136 -5.50 30.49 12.67
CA GLY A 136 -6.96 30.47 12.73
C GLY A 136 -7.42 29.09 12.44
#